data_722420fd68f96f7eb2fedc2e71432884
#
_entry.id   722420fd68f96f7eb2fedc2e71432884
#
_cell.length_a   1.000
_cell.length_b   1.000
_cell.length_c   1.000
_cell.angle_alpha   90.00
_cell.angle_beta   90.00
_cell.angle_gamma   90.00
#
_symmetry.space_group_name_H-M   'P 1'
#
loop_
_entity.id
_entity.type
_entity.pdbx_description
1 polymer ?
#
loop_
_entity_poly.entity_id
_entity_poly.type
_entity_poly.pdbx_seq_one_letter_code
_entity_poly.pdbx_strand_id
1 'polypeptide(L)'
;MEKQEREPVWVPIHKLLGKVPGGRIIIPLIIGSIIVTICDACGVKDPWGQVGSPSLYLFSSKGITIVLGFMLFFTGTQIDVRKMKSMLGRGFPLLVLRLGIAYGLSFLFFFLTKDYDYMWIGISFVTFTSCLTSTNAGMFMGLVNPYGDDADYSYFGLLLLTALPAFPMLLIQGSTSGGIDYMSMISILLPILFGMLLGNLDPSIRKVFKHGNDVVIPFLGFQFGSAIKLGTAVQMIPQGLFLIACWYILGVLPSMLMERYVLKRPGYISMGCSAMAGVALSIPELVYERNIFPNFDSVALDNSLASLALVLVVTSILCPILTENNNKYYYKHHKEVCENKFPSLSDYVEKMLDRDMMNSEMKRIKKAKKYLAMSDYSLLSKEQKKEYKNNLKKERVESRKKTKELLLSMPKKQRSIFVRQRKLDKEDEQLFEEEVYAFMAKKKNQCLTMVGLLEGEALIEAYDKNPLLDSERKNLVKRLKKENSQLTLISYSKRELAIRAVESYDIAKTEYIEK
;
A
#
# COMPACT_ATOMS: atom_id res chain seq x y z
N MET A 1 12.09 32.29 8.67
CA MET A 1 11.99 31.07 7.84
C MET A 1 11.49 31.51 6.47
N GLU A 2 12.39 31.50 5.47
CA GLU A 2 12.03 31.79 4.08
C GLU A 2 11.00 30.78 3.60
N LYS A 3 9.82 31.27 3.17
CA LYS A 3 8.84 30.44 2.48
C LYS A 3 9.48 30.00 1.16
N GLN A 4 9.94 28.75 1.09
CA GLN A 4 10.35 28.13 -0.16
C GLN A 4 9.22 28.34 -1.18
N GLU A 5 9.51 29.02 -2.29
CA GLU A 5 8.58 29.15 -3.41
C GLU A 5 8.22 27.76 -3.92
N ARG A 6 7.01 27.30 -3.62
CA ARG A 6 6.51 26.02 -4.13
C ARG A 6 6.10 26.21 -5.59
N GLU A 7 6.74 25.47 -6.48
CA GLU A 7 6.36 25.46 -7.89
C GLU A 7 4.92 24.90 -8.09
N PRO A 8 4.14 25.44 -9.04
CA PRO A 8 2.78 24.97 -9.31
C PRO A 8 2.80 23.56 -9.91
N VAL A 9 2.16 22.62 -9.22
CA VAL A 9 2.02 21.24 -9.67
C VAL A 9 0.75 21.12 -10.54
N TRP A 10 0.90 20.91 -11.84
CA TRP A 10 -0.21 20.76 -12.79
C TRP A 10 -1.00 19.48 -12.55
N VAL A 11 -0.30 18.34 -12.44
CA VAL A 11 -0.88 17.04 -12.08
C VAL A 11 -0.01 16.45 -10.97
N PRO A 12 -0.55 16.18 -9.79
CA PRO A 12 0.23 15.66 -8.66
C PRO A 12 0.53 14.17 -8.83
N ILE A 13 1.29 13.80 -9.87
CA ILE A 13 1.60 12.40 -10.22
C ILE A 13 2.23 11.67 -9.02
N HIS A 14 3.21 12.29 -8.37
CA HIS A 14 3.87 11.69 -7.19
C HIS A 14 2.88 11.41 -6.06
N LYS A 15 1.94 12.34 -5.78
CA LYS A 15 0.89 12.14 -4.78
C LYS A 15 -0.09 11.03 -5.19
N LEU A 16 -0.40 10.92 -6.48
CA LEU A 16 -1.28 9.87 -7.01
C LEU A 16 -0.64 8.49 -6.91
N LEU A 17 0.63 8.37 -7.31
CA LEU A 17 1.41 7.13 -7.16
C LEU A 17 1.53 6.71 -5.69
N GLY A 18 1.70 7.66 -4.78
CA GLY A 18 1.80 7.40 -3.34
C GLY A 18 0.48 7.02 -2.65
N LYS A 19 -0.69 7.29 -3.26
CA LYS A 19 -1.99 6.90 -2.70
C LYS A 19 -2.28 5.40 -2.80
N VAL A 20 -1.66 4.73 -3.76
CA VAL A 20 -1.83 3.29 -3.98
C VAL A 20 -0.60 2.58 -3.40
N PRO A 21 -0.76 1.63 -2.49
CA PRO A 21 0.34 0.80 -2.03
C PRO A 21 1.01 0.12 -3.23
N GLY A 22 2.34 0.24 -3.35
CA GLY A 22 3.04 -0.24 -4.55
C GLY A 22 2.73 0.52 -5.85
N GLY A 23 2.04 1.66 -5.80
CA GLY A 23 1.59 2.40 -6.99
C GLY A 23 2.69 2.81 -7.95
N ARG A 24 3.93 2.94 -7.49
CA ARG A 24 5.10 3.23 -8.35
C ARG A 24 5.40 2.12 -9.37
N ILE A 25 5.04 0.87 -9.08
CA ILE A 25 5.18 -0.25 -10.02
C ILE A 25 3.83 -0.64 -10.64
N ILE A 26 2.74 -0.66 -9.84
CA ILE A 26 1.42 -1.13 -10.27
C ILE A 26 0.80 -0.20 -11.32
N ILE A 27 0.87 1.12 -11.13
CA ILE A 27 0.25 2.06 -12.07
C ILE A 27 0.94 2.03 -13.44
N PRO A 28 2.28 2.10 -13.54
CA PRO A 28 2.96 1.91 -14.81
C PRO A 28 2.71 0.53 -15.46
N LEU A 29 2.62 -0.54 -14.66
CA LEU A 29 2.29 -1.89 -15.14
C LEU A 29 0.91 -1.90 -15.82
N ILE A 30 -0.11 -1.34 -15.19
CA ILE A 30 -1.46 -1.26 -15.76
C ILE A 30 -1.44 -0.42 -17.05
N ILE A 31 -0.74 0.71 -17.06
CA ILE A 31 -0.64 1.58 -18.24
C ILE A 31 0.04 0.82 -19.40
N GLY A 32 1.15 0.14 -19.15
CA GLY A 32 1.86 -0.66 -20.16
C GLY A 32 0.97 -1.75 -20.76
N SER A 33 0.25 -2.49 -19.91
CA SER A 33 -0.66 -3.55 -20.33
C SER A 33 -1.85 -3.02 -21.16
N ILE A 34 -2.41 -1.86 -20.79
CA ILE A 34 -3.48 -1.20 -21.56
C ILE A 34 -2.96 -0.80 -22.94
N ILE A 35 -1.78 -0.15 -23.02
CA ILE A 35 -1.21 0.32 -24.28
C ILE A 35 -0.98 -0.86 -25.22
N VAL A 36 -0.32 -1.91 -24.77
CA VAL A 36 -0.03 -3.09 -25.61
C VAL A 36 -1.32 -3.79 -26.02
N THR A 37 -2.31 -3.90 -25.15
CA THR A 37 -3.60 -4.51 -25.50
C THR A 37 -4.34 -3.69 -26.57
N ILE A 38 -4.32 -2.36 -26.49
CA ILE A 38 -4.91 -1.49 -27.52
C ILE A 38 -4.14 -1.62 -28.83
N CYS A 39 -2.80 -1.61 -28.80
CA CYS A 39 -1.98 -1.77 -29.99
C CYS A 39 -2.22 -3.12 -30.68
N ASP A 40 -2.31 -4.21 -29.90
CA ASP A 40 -2.61 -5.55 -30.41
C ASP A 40 -4.00 -5.59 -31.08
N ALA A 41 -5.00 -4.97 -30.46
CA ALA A 41 -6.34 -4.83 -31.04
C ALA A 41 -6.36 -4.00 -32.34
N CYS A 42 -5.44 -3.05 -32.49
CA CYS A 42 -5.24 -2.27 -33.71
C CYS A 42 -4.33 -3.00 -34.75
N GLY A 43 -3.91 -4.22 -34.49
CA GLY A 43 -3.05 -5.00 -35.38
C GLY A 43 -1.55 -4.72 -35.27
N VAL A 44 -1.13 -3.88 -34.31
CA VAL A 44 0.29 -3.55 -34.03
C VAL A 44 0.82 -4.51 -32.96
N LYS A 45 1.50 -5.58 -33.38
CA LYS A 45 1.97 -6.65 -32.48
C LYS A 45 3.16 -6.25 -31.59
N ASP A 46 4.07 -5.39 -32.08
CA ASP A 46 5.23 -4.90 -31.33
C ASP A 46 5.37 -3.38 -31.51
N PRO A 47 4.62 -2.57 -30.76
CA PRO A 47 4.64 -1.12 -30.93
C PRO A 47 6.00 -0.50 -30.62
N TRP A 48 6.74 -1.06 -29.68
CA TRP A 48 8.04 -0.53 -29.26
C TRP A 48 9.16 -0.93 -30.22
N GLY A 49 9.07 -2.12 -30.83
CA GLY A 49 9.99 -2.56 -31.88
C GLY A 49 9.92 -1.68 -33.11
N GLN A 50 8.72 -1.20 -33.49
CA GLN A 50 8.54 -0.29 -34.61
C GLN A 50 9.12 1.11 -34.36
N VAL A 51 9.09 1.59 -33.11
CA VAL A 51 9.70 2.87 -32.72
C VAL A 51 11.22 2.78 -32.66
N GLY A 52 11.77 1.61 -32.29
CA GLY A 52 13.21 1.38 -32.18
C GLY A 52 13.84 1.85 -30.86
N SER A 53 15.20 1.77 -30.80
CA SER A 53 15.97 2.23 -29.66
C SER A 53 15.97 3.76 -29.54
N PRO A 54 15.97 4.36 -28.30
CA PRO A 54 16.03 3.70 -26.99
C PRO A 54 14.67 3.25 -26.45
N SER A 55 13.55 3.61 -27.11
CA SER A 55 12.19 3.34 -26.62
C SER A 55 11.93 1.84 -26.45
N LEU A 56 12.47 1.02 -27.36
CA LEU A 56 12.39 -0.45 -27.28
C LEU A 56 12.88 -0.97 -25.92
N TYR A 57 14.05 -0.52 -25.45
CA TYR A 57 14.63 -0.98 -24.19
C TYR A 57 14.05 -0.29 -22.95
N LEU A 58 13.46 0.89 -23.09
CA LEU A 58 12.84 1.57 -21.95
C LEU A 58 11.42 1.10 -21.66
N PHE A 59 10.67 0.67 -22.69
CA PHE A 59 9.22 0.46 -22.56
C PHE A 59 8.74 -0.95 -22.94
N SER A 60 9.60 -1.83 -23.47
CA SER A 60 9.24 -3.23 -23.75
C SER A 60 9.88 -4.21 -22.77
N SER A 61 9.42 -5.46 -22.80
CA SER A 61 10.00 -6.57 -22.03
C SER A 61 11.49 -6.79 -22.30
N LYS A 62 11.98 -6.46 -23.51
CA LYS A 62 13.40 -6.56 -23.87
C LYS A 62 14.35 -5.72 -23.01
N GLY A 63 13.83 -4.72 -22.30
CA GLY A 63 14.61 -3.89 -21.39
C GLY A 63 14.61 -4.37 -19.93
N ILE A 64 13.81 -5.37 -19.58
CA ILE A 64 13.63 -5.83 -18.19
C ILE A 64 14.98 -6.19 -17.56
N THR A 65 15.81 -6.94 -18.25
CA THR A 65 17.12 -7.40 -17.75
C THR A 65 18.10 -6.25 -17.52
N ILE A 66 18.05 -5.20 -18.35
CA ILE A 66 18.88 -4.00 -18.20
C ILE A 66 18.45 -3.22 -16.95
N VAL A 67 17.14 -2.94 -16.81
CA VAL A 67 16.59 -2.20 -15.68
C VAL A 67 16.76 -2.99 -14.38
N LEU A 68 16.61 -4.33 -14.45
CA LEU A 68 16.91 -5.22 -13.35
C LEU A 68 18.37 -5.11 -12.91
N GLY A 69 19.33 -5.08 -13.84
CA GLY A 69 20.75 -4.90 -13.54
C GLY A 69 21.02 -3.62 -12.74
N PHE A 70 20.43 -2.48 -13.13
CA PHE A 70 20.51 -1.23 -12.36
C PHE A 70 19.88 -1.38 -10.98
N MET A 71 18.72 -2.00 -10.89
CA MET A 71 18.03 -2.23 -9.62
C MET A 71 18.86 -3.09 -8.66
N LEU A 72 19.49 -4.15 -9.17
CA LEU A 72 20.39 -5.02 -8.42
C LEU A 72 21.64 -4.26 -7.95
N PHE A 73 22.23 -3.43 -8.80
CA PHE A 73 23.36 -2.58 -8.44
C PHE A 73 22.99 -1.60 -7.33
N PHE A 74 21.89 -0.85 -7.47
CA PHE A 74 21.44 0.09 -6.43
C PHE A 74 21.13 -0.62 -5.11
N THR A 75 20.50 -1.78 -5.17
CA THR A 75 20.25 -2.63 -4.01
C THR A 75 21.57 -3.04 -3.34
N GLY A 76 22.56 -3.49 -4.14
CA GLY A 76 23.90 -3.82 -3.66
C GLY A 76 24.54 -2.68 -2.89
N THR A 77 24.47 -1.43 -3.39
CA THR A 77 25.06 -0.27 -2.72
C THR A 77 24.51 -0.05 -1.30
N GLN A 78 23.29 -0.47 -1.01
CA GLN A 78 22.66 -0.28 0.30
C GLN A 78 23.04 -1.38 1.32
N ILE A 79 23.66 -2.49 0.88
CA ILE A 79 24.06 -3.59 1.76
C ILE A 79 25.33 -3.20 2.53
N ASP A 80 25.21 -3.06 3.86
CA ASP A 80 26.33 -2.80 4.76
C ASP A 80 26.86 -4.10 5.37
N VAL A 81 28.01 -4.58 4.88
CA VAL A 81 28.64 -5.82 5.34
C VAL A 81 28.99 -5.76 6.83
N ARG A 82 29.28 -4.58 7.37
CA ARG A 82 29.62 -4.40 8.80
C ARG A 82 28.41 -4.66 9.71
N LYS A 83 27.21 -4.42 9.21
CA LYS A 83 25.94 -4.64 9.93
C LYS A 83 25.41 -6.06 9.76
N MET A 84 25.94 -6.87 8.85
CA MET A 84 25.48 -8.23 8.61
C MET A 84 25.50 -9.11 9.86
N LYS A 85 26.48 -8.95 10.75
CA LYS A 85 26.58 -9.71 11.98
C LYS A 85 25.41 -9.44 12.95
N SER A 86 24.92 -8.21 13.02
CA SER A 86 23.73 -7.86 13.81
C SER A 86 22.41 -8.33 13.16
N MET A 87 22.43 -8.50 11.81
CA MET A 87 21.29 -9.00 11.03
C MET A 87 20.97 -10.46 11.32
N LEU A 88 21.97 -11.27 11.67
CA LEU A 88 21.83 -12.71 11.90
C LEU A 88 21.04 -13.07 13.17
N GLY A 89 20.91 -12.12 14.14
CA GLY A 89 20.36 -12.46 15.45
C GLY A 89 18.86 -12.77 15.47
N ARG A 90 18.02 -11.86 14.96
CA ARG A 90 16.56 -11.98 15.09
C ARG A 90 15.84 -12.33 13.80
N GLY A 91 16.30 -11.83 12.67
CA GLY A 91 15.69 -12.04 11.36
C GLY A 91 16.04 -13.37 10.72
N PHE A 92 17.20 -13.92 11.04
CA PHE A 92 17.70 -15.16 10.45
C PHE A 92 16.78 -16.37 10.63
N PRO A 93 16.20 -16.65 11.81
CA PRO A 93 15.27 -17.76 11.97
C PRO A 93 14.03 -17.63 11.08
N LEU A 94 13.46 -16.42 10.95
CA LEU A 94 12.31 -16.17 10.06
C LEU A 94 12.68 -16.36 8.59
N LEU A 95 13.88 -15.94 8.21
CA LEU A 95 14.39 -16.11 6.86
C LEU A 95 14.56 -17.58 6.51
N VAL A 96 15.23 -18.34 7.40
CA VAL A 96 15.47 -19.79 7.22
C VAL A 96 14.16 -20.54 7.12
N LEU A 97 13.19 -20.24 7.99
CA LEU A 97 11.87 -20.85 7.92
C LEU A 97 11.20 -20.56 6.56
N ARG A 98 11.19 -19.30 6.17
CA ARG A 98 10.51 -18.86 4.93
C ARG A 98 11.14 -19.48 3.69
N LEU A 99 12.47 -19.42 3.58
CA LEU A 99 13.19 -20.05 2.46
C LEU A 99 13.04 -21.57 2.50
N GLY A 100 13.13 -22.18 3.67
CA GLY A 100 12.95 -23.63 3.83
C GLY A 100 11.56 -24.08 3.36
N ILE A 101 10.51 -23.36 3.74
CA ILE A 101 9.14 -23.63 3.26
C ILE A 101 9.05 -23.40 1.75
N ALA A 102 9.53 -22.25 1.25
CA ALA A 102 9.46 -21.93 -0.17
C ALA A 102 10.20 -22.96 -1.04
N TYR A 103 11.39 -23.35 -0.64
CA TYR A 103 12.16 -24.38 -1.36
C TYR A 103 11.55 -25.77 -1.22
N GLY A 104 11.14 -26.16 -0.01
CA GLY A 104 10.51 -27.45 0.21
C GLY A 104 9.23 -27.64 -0.60
N LEU A 105 8.37 -26.61 -0.61
CA LEU A 105 7.13 -26.64 -1.39
C LEU A 105 7.38 -26.57 -2.91
N SER A 106 8.35 -25.79 -3.34
CA SER A 106 8.73 -25.72 -4.76
C SER A 106 9.29 -27.08 -5.23
N PHE A 107 10.13 -27.71 -4.42
CA PHE A 107 10.65 -29.04 -4.71
C PHE A 107 9.55 -30.10 -4.72
N LEU A 108 8.62 -30.03 -3.76
CA LEU A 108 7.44 -30.90 -3.74
C LEU A 108 6.58 -30.70 -4.99
N PHE A 109 6.33 -29.46 -5.40
CA PHE A 109 5.59 -29.14 -6.62
C PHE A 109 6.29 -29.71 -7.86
N PHE A 110 7.60 -29.54 -7.96
CA PHE A 110 8.41 -30.13 -9.04
C PHE A 110 8.22 -31.65 -9.11
N PHE A 111 8.28 -32.33 -7.98
CA PHE A 111 8.16 -33.78 -7.90
C PHE A 111 6.77 -34.29 -8.28
N LEU A 112 5.74 -33.58 -7.81
CA LEU A 112 4.34 -33.95 -8.06
C LEU A 112 3.91 -33.66 -9.52
N THR A 113 4.54 -32.69 -10.18
CA THR A 113 4.18 -32.27 -11.55
C THR A 113 5.10 -32.84 -12.64
N LYS A 114 6.07 -33.70 -12.27
CA LYS A 114 7.04 -34.28 -13.21
C LYS A 114 6.37 -34.98 -14.40
N ASP A 115 5.27 -35.72 -14.17
CA ASP A 115 4.54 -36.45 -15.19
C ASP A 115 3.55 -35.59 -15.99
N TYR A 116 3.46 -34.28 -15.66
CA TYR A 116 2.58 -33.28 -16.27
C TYR A 116 3.36 -32.11 -16.86
N ASP A 117 4.54 -32.36 -17.44
CA ASP A 117 5.43 -31.33 -18.00
C ASP A 117 5.77 -30.21 -17.02
N TYR A 118 5.86 -30.54 -15.72
CA TYR A 118 6.11 -29.59 -14.62
C TYR A 118 5.09 -28.46 -14.53
N MET A 119 3.84 -28.75 -14.89
CA MET A 119 2.74 -27.81 -14.89
C MET A 119 1.51 -28.40 -14.21
N TRP A 120 0.80 -27.61 -13.40
CA TRP A 120 -0.45 -28.01 -12.77
C TRP A 120 -1.46 -26.88 -12.83
N ILE A 121 -2.65 -27.15 -13.38
CA ILE A 121 -3.74 -26.16 -13.55
C ILE A 121 -3.25 -24.88 -14.28
N GLY A 122 -2.32 -25.00 -15.23
CA GLY A 122 -1.73 -23.86 -15.95
C GLY A 122 -0.70 -23.05 -15.16
N ILE A 123 -0.27 -23.54 -14.00
CA ILE A 123 0.82 -22.97 -13.19
C ILE A 123 2.07 -23.82 -13.41
N SER A 124 3.12 -23.21 -13.96
CA SER A 124 4.39 -23.88 -14.12
C SER A 124 5.19 -23.93 -12.81
N PHE A 125 6.11 -24.88 -12.72
CA PHE A 125 7.07 -24.94 -11.62
C PHE A 125 7.87 -23.63 -11.48
N VAL A 126 8.23 -23.00 -12.59
CA VAL A 126 8.92 -21.70 -12.60
C VAL A 126 8.06 -20.62 -11.95
N THR A 127 6.77 -20.55 -12.31
CA THR A 127 5.81 -19.60 -11.73
C THR A 127 5.64 -19.79 -10.23
N PHE A 128 5.42 -21.03 -9.81
CA PHE A 128 5.19 -21.38 -8.41
C PHE A 128 6.42 -21.04 -7.55
N THR A 129 7.61 -21.41 -8.02
CA THR A 129 8.87 -21.09 -7.33
C THR A 129 9.12 -19.60 -7.27
N SER A 130 8.92 -18.87 -8.35
CA SER A 130 9.07 -17.41 -8.41
C SER A 130 8.14 -16.70 -7.42
N CYS A 131 6.91 -17.19 -7.29
CA CYS A 131 5.95 -16.67 -6.34
C CYS A 131 6.43 -16.88 -4.89
N LEU A 132 6.69 -18.12 -4.48
CA LEU A 132 6.93 -18.45 -3.06
C LEU A 132 8.27 -17.94 -2.52
N THR A 133 9.28 -17.82 -3.36
CA THR A 133 10.62 -17.35 -2.94
C THR A 133 10.73 -15.84 -2.85
N SER A 134 9.77 -15.10 -3.39
CA SER A 134 9.85 -13.64 -3.51
C SER A 134 9.45 -12.90 -2.23
N THR A 135 10.06 -11.74 -1.97
CA THR A 135 9.70 -10.84 -0.86
C THR A 135 10.03 -9.41 -1.22
N ASN A 136 9.11 -8.49 -0.94
CA ASN A 136 9.30 -7.07 -1.22
C ASN A 136 9.99 -6.37 -0.04
N ALA A 137 11.32 -6.33 -0.07
CA ALA A 137 12.13 -5.67 0.95
C ALA A 137 11.82 -4.16 1.08
N GLY A 138 11.55 -3.46 -0.04
CA GLY A 138 11.23 -2.03 -0.02
C GLY A 138 9.92 -1.73 0.69
N MET A 139 8.88 -2.55 0.47
CA MET A 139 7.60 -2.41 1.16
C MET A 139 7.72 -2.75 2.64
N PHE A 140 8.45 -3.81 2.98
CA PHE A 140 8.78 -4.14 4.36
C PHE A 140 9.38 -2.94 5.10
N MET A 141 10.43 -2.32 4.53
CA MET A 141 11.09 -1.17 5.15
C MET A 141 10.14 0.01 5.30
N GLY A 142 9.34 0.31 4.29
CA GLY A 142 8.35 1.40 4.34
C GLY A 142 7.29 1.21 5.42
N LEU A 143 6.88 -0.04 5.69
CA LEU A 143 5.86 -0.35 6.68
C LEU A 143 6.41 -0.46 8.10
N VAL A 144 7.61 -1.02 8.28
CA VAL A 144 8.19 -1.28 9.60
C VAL A 144 8.98 -0.09 10.14
N ASN A 145 9.54 0.76 9.26
CA ASN A 145 10.34 1.93 9.65
C ASN A 145 9.70 2.85 10.72
N PRO A 146 8.38 3.09 10.76
CA PRO A 146 7.79 3.97 11.76
C PRO A 146 7.84 3.44 13.20
N TYR A 147 8.02 2.13 13.41
CA TYR A 147 7.90 1.49 14.73
C TYR A 147 8.87 0.34 14.98
N GLY A 148 9.67 -0.06 13.99
CA GLY A 148 10.69 -1.09 14.14
C GLY A 148 11.89 -0.61 14.97
N ASP A 149 12.62 -1.55 15.53
CA ASP A 149 13.92 -1.31 16.19
C ASP A 149 15.10 -1.53 15.23
N ASP A 150 16.33 -1.24 15.67
CA ASP A 150 17.54 -1.39 14.84
C ASP A 150 17.75 -2.83 14.35
N ALA A 151 17.31 -3.82 15.12
CA ALA A 151 17.40 -5.22 14.72
C ALA A 151 16.39 -5.58 13.64
N ASP A 152 15.22 -4.93 13.63
CA ASP A 152 14.22 -5.06 12.57
C ASP A 152 14.70 -4.41 11.27
N TYR A 153 15.37 -3.25 11.39
CA TYR A 153 16.03 -2.63 10.21
C TYR A 153 17.15 -3.51 9.66
N SER A 154 17.85 -4.22 10.53
CA SER A 154 18.88 -5.17 10.11
C SER A 154 18.30 -6.31 9.27
N TYR A 155 17.06 -6.76 9.53
CA TYR A 155 16.38 -7.77 8.71
C TYR A 155 16.17 -7.35 7.26
N PHE A 156 16.00 -6.06 7.00
CA PHE A 156 15.95 -5.51 5.64
C PHE A 156 17.15 -5.92 4.79
N GLY A 157 18.35 -5.88 5.36
CA GLY A 157 19.57 -6.32 4.66
C GLY A 157 19.53 -7.81 4.24
N LEU A 158 18.99 -8.68 5.10
CA LEU A 158 18.77 -10.09 4.75
C LEU A 158 17.71 -10.25 3.67
N LEU A 159 16.63 -9.47 3.73
CA LEU A 159 15.59 -9.49 2.70
C LEU A 159 16.12 -9.00 1.35
N LEU A 160 17.03 -8.04 1.32
CA LEU A 160 17.68 -7.61 0.07
C LEU A 160 18.44 -8.76 -0.59
N LEU A 161 19.14 -9.59 0.19
CA LEU A 161 19.84 -10.75 -0.34
C LEU A 161 18.87 -11.80 -0.91
N THR A 162 17.75 -12.03 -0.23
CA THR A 162 16.76 -13.03 -0.67
C THR A 162 15.81 -12.56 -1.75
N ALA A 163 15.64 -11.25 -1.90
CA ALA A 163 14.89 -10.67 -3.02
C ALA A 163 15.61 -10.83 -4.38
N LEU A 164 16.82 -11.44 -4.39
CA LEU A 164 17.57 -11.68 -5.60
C LEU A 164 16.97 -12.81 -6.43
N PRO A 165 16.89 -12.68 -7.75
CA PRO A 165 16.54 -13.78 -8.65
C PRO A 165 17.48 -14.99 -8.53
N ALA A 166 18.68 -14.80 -7.98
CA ALA A 166 19.69 -15.84 -7.81
C ALA A 166 19.17 -17.05 -7.03
N PHE A 167 18.44 -16.83 -5.93
CA PHE A 167 17.94 -17.93 -5.09
C PHE A 167 16.90 -18.82 -5.79
N PRO A 168 15.81 -18.29 -6.38
CA PRO A 168 14.90 -19.11 -7.15
C PRO A 168 15.55 -19.72 -8.38
N MET A 169 16.50 -19.03 -9.04
CA MET A 169 17.24 -19.56 -10.18
C MET A 169 18.11 -20.76 -9.80
N LEU A 170 18.75 -20.76 -8.64
CA LEU A 170 19.50 -21.93 -8.13
C LEU A 170 18.58 -23.15 -7.99
N LEU A 171 17.38 -22.98 -7.48
CA LEU A 171 16.42 -24.06 -7.32
C LEU A 171 15.94 -24.58 -8.69
N ILE A 172 15.60 -23.67 -9.59
CA ILE A 172 15.10 -24.02 -10.92
C ILE A 172 16.19 -24.76 -11.71
N GLN A 173 17.43 -24.25 -11.74
CA GLN A 173 18.56 -24.88 -12.42
C GLN A 173 18.97 -26.21 -11.77
N GLY A 174 19.00 -26.25 -10.43
CA GLY A 174 19.33 -27.47 -9.70
C GLY A 174 18.30 -28.60 -9.87
N SER A 175 17.08 -28.28 -10.28
CA SER A 175 16.02 -29.25 -10.60
C SER A 175 16.11 -29.80 -12.04
N THR A 176 16.92 -29.20 -12.87
CA THR A 176 17.12 -29.65 -14.27
C THR A 176 18.30 -30.59 -14.41
N SER A 177 18.23 -31.50 -15.35
CA SER A 177 19.35 -32.44 -15.66
C SER A 177 20.59 -31.77 -16.25
N GLY A 178 20.48 -30.51 -16.70
CA GLY A 178 21.56 -29.72 -17.27
C GLY A 178 22.57 -29.16 -16.26
N GLY A 179 22.28 -29.26 -14.96
CA GLY A 179 23.13 -28.71 -13.91
C GLY A 179 23.01 -27.19 -13.76
N ILE A 180 23.83 -26.61 -12.89
CA ILE A 180 23.82 -25.18 -12.60
C ILE A 180 24.63 -24.41 -13.65
N ASP A 181 23.98 -23.47 -14.34
CA ASP A 181 24.67 -22.51 -15.21
C ASP A 181 25.32 -21.40 -14.35
N TYR A 182 26.59 -21.60 -14.03
CA TYR A 182 27.38 -20.64 -13.23
C TYR A 182 27.48 -19.26 -13.90
N MET A 183 27.48 -19.17 -15.24
CA MET A 183 27.54 -17.89 -15.96
C MET A 183 26.26 -17.10 -15.78
N SER A 184 25.09 -17.75 -15.83
CA SER A 184 23.82 -17.13 -15.48
C SER A 184 23.80 -16.60 -14.05
N MET A 185 24.32 -17.37 -13.11
CA MET A 185 24.40 -16.96 -11.71
C MET A 185 25.34 -15.76 -11.52
N ILE A 186 26.52 -15.79 -12.12
CA ILE A 186 27.49 -14.68 -12.08
C ILE A 186 26.86 -13.41 -12.67
N SER A 187 26.14 -13.49 -13.78
CA SER A 187 25.55 -12.33 -14.43
C SER A 187 24.50 -11.62 -13.54
N ILE A 188 23.77 -12.37 -12.71
CA ILE A 188 22.80 -11.83 -11.76
C ILE A 188 23.50 -11.26 -10.50
N LEU A 189 24.53 -11.97 -10.03
CA LEU A 189 25.25 -11.57 -8.80
C LEU A 189 26.21 -10.40 -9.04
N LEU A 190 26.79 -10.27 -10.24
CA LEU A 190 27.82 -9.27 -10.54
C LEU A 190 27.38 -7.83 -10.25
N PRO A 191 26.21 -7.34 -10.71
CA PRO A 191 25.76 -5.98 -10.42
C PRO A 191 25.62 -5.72 -8.91
N ILE A 192 25.11 -6.69 -8.16
CA ILE A 192 24.96 -6.59 -6.71
C ILE A 192 26.30 -6.56 -5.99
N LEU A 193 27.19 -7.48 -6.33
CA LEU A 193 28.52 -7.56 -5.71
C LEU A 193 29.31 -6.27 -6.00
N PHE A 194 29.20 -5.74 -7.22
CA PHE A 194 29.82 -4.49 -7.58
C PHE A 194 29.23 -3.29 -6.81
N GLY A 195 27.89 -3.22 -6.72
CA GLY A 195 27.22 -2.21 -5.89
C GLY A 195 27.62 -2.31 -4.41
N MET A 196 27.64 -3.55 -3.86
CA MET A 196 28.04 -3.81 -2.48
C MET A 196 29.50 -3.42 -2.22
N LEU A 197 30.39 -3.71 -3.15
CA LEU A 197 31.80 -3.30 -3.08
C LEU A 197 31.90 -1.77 -2.98
N LEU A 198 31.29 -1.04 -3.92
CA LEU A 198 31.35 0.43 -3.93
C LEU A 198 30.72 1.05 -2.69
N GLY A 199 29.55 0.58 -2.27
CA GLY A 199 28.84 1.11 -1.10
C GLY A 199 29.56 0.84 0.24
N ASN A 200 30.42 -0.19 0.30
CA ASN A 200 31.23 -0.49 1.50
C ASN A 200 32.61 0.16 1.47
N LEU A 201 33.17 0.42 0.29
CA LEU A 201 34.39 1.22 0.13
C LEU A 201 34.14 2.68 0.44
N ASP A 202 33.04 3.23 -0.07
CA ASP A 202 32.66 4.62 0.16
C ASP A 202 31.19 4.75 0.59
N PRO A 203 30.91 5.03 1.89
CA PRO A 203 29.55 5.23 2.39
C PRO A 203 28.79 6.40 1.74
N SER A 204 29.48 7.35 1.08
CA SER A 204 28.83 8.45 0.35
C SER A 204 28.05 7.93 -0.86
N ILE A 205 28.54 6.88 -1.49
CA ILE A 205 27.88 6.18 -2.62
C ILE A 205 26.48 5.67 -2.21
N ARG A 206 26.33 5.20 -0.97
CA ARG A 206 25.01 4.80 -0.44
C ARG A 206 24.02 5.95 -0.46
N LYS A 207 24.48 7.17 -0.09
CA LYS A 207 23.61 8.37 -0.09
C LYS A 207 23.21 8.76 -1.51
N VAL A 208 24.15 8.70 -2.46
CA VAL A 208 23.88 9.01 -3.88
C VAL A 208 22.82 8.08 -4.45
N PHE A 209 22.93 6.77 -4.23
CA PHE A 209 22.02 5.76 -4.78
C PHE A 209 20.89 5.36 -3.86
N LYS A 210 20.67 6.06 -2.73
CA LYS A 210 19.59 5.76 -1.78
C LYS A 210 18.21 5.63 -2.44
N HIS A 211 17.92 6.48 -3.41
CA HIS A 211 16.65 6.52 -4.14
C HIS A 211 16.76 5.95 -5.56
N GLY A 212 17.85 5.25 -5.88
CA GLY A 212 18.07 4.67 -7.21
C GLY A 212 16.94 3.73 -7.64
N ASN A 213 16.52 2.84 -6.74
CA ASN A 213 15.40 1.93 -7.01
C ASN A 213 14.08 2.69 -7.25
N ASP A 214 13.83 3.82 -6.59
CA ASP A 214 12.63 4.64 -6.78
C ASP A 214 12.53 5.20 -8.21
N VAL A 215 13.66 5.41 -8.87
CA VAL A 215 13.74 5.91 -10.25
C VAL A 215 13.46 4.80 -11.26
N VAL A 216 14.01 3.60 -11.05
CA VAL A 216 13.93 2.50 -12.04
C VAL A 216 12.67 1.64 -11.90
N ILE A 217 12.06 1.57 -10.71
CA ILE A 217 10.84 0.77 -10.46
C ILE A 217 9.67 1.12 -11.41
N PRO A 218 9.37 2.39 -11.73
CA PRO A 218 8.31 2.71 -12.68
C PRO A 218 8.56 2.17 -14.10
N PHE A 219 9.82 2.20 -14.56
CA PHE A 219 10.19 1.62 -15.86
C PHE A 219 10.02 0.11 -15.86
N LEU A 220 10.49 -0.56 -14.81
CA LEU A 220 10.32 -2.00 -14.64
C LEU A 220 8.83 -2.39 -14.63
N GLY A 221 8.00 -1.63 -13.89
CA GLY A 221 6.56 -1.84 -13.89
C GLY A 221 5.94 -1.71 -15.27
N PHE A 222 6.31 -0.66 -16.01
CA PHE A 222 5.82 -0.45 -17.36
C PHE A 222 6.26 -1.57 -18.33
N GLN A 223 7.51 -2.01 -18.24
CA GLN A 223 8.07 -3.12 -19.05
C GLN A 223 7.31 -4.43 -18.79
N PHE A 224 7.06 -4.78 -17.51
CA PHE A 224 6.22 -5.94 -17.18
C PHE A 224 4.80 -5.79 -17.73
N GLY A 225 4.21 -4.60 -17.61
CA GLY A 225 2.91 -4.34 -18.21
C GLY A 225 2.89 -4.54 -19.72
N SER A 226 3.94 -4.10 -20.39
CA SER A 226 4.09 -4.27 -21.84
C SER A 226 4.26 -5.72 -22.30
N ALA A 227 4.62 -6.63 -21.41
CA ALA A 227 4.65 -8.06 -21.66
C ALA A 227 3.28 -8.74 -21.44
N ILE A 228 2.32 -8.08 -20.80
CA ILE A 228 1.07 -8.70 -20.36
C ILE A 228 -0.12 -8.13 -21.13
N LYS A 229 -0.81 -8.99 -21.90
CA LYS A 229 -2.09 -8.66 -22.52
C LYS A 229 -3.24 -8.81 -21.50
N LEU A 230 -4.16 -7.87 -21.44
CA LEU A 230 -5.29 -7.91 -20.51
C LEU A 230 -6.17 -9.16 -20.68
N GLY A 231 -6.29 -9.67 -21.92
CA GLY A 231 -7.01 -10.92 -22.19
C GLY A 231 -6.41 -12.11 -21.45
N THR A 232 -5.09 -12.28 -21.53
CA THR A 232 -4.35 -13.33 -20.81
C THR A 232 -4.44 -13.09 -19.30
N ALA A 233 -4.31 -11.84 -18.84
CA ALA A 233 -4.42 -11.51 -17.42
C ALA A 233 -5.78 -11.93 -16.83
N VAL A 234 -6.89 -11.73 -17.55
CA VAL A 234 -8.23 -12.16 -17.11
C VAL A 234 -8.35 -13.69 -17.07
N GLN A 235 -7.80 -14.39 -18.05
CA GLN A 235 -7.80 -15.86 -18.09
C GLN A 235 -7.01 -16.48 -16.95
N MET A 236 -5.94 -15.82 -16.49
CA MET A 236 -5.06 -16.28 -15.42
C MET A 236 -5.52 -15.87 -14.01
N ILE A 237 -6.70 -15.25 -13.85
CA ILE A 237 -7.24 -14.88 -12.52
C ILE A 237 -7.32 -16.08 -11.56
N PRO A 238 -7.88 -17.26 -11.94
CA PRO A 238 -7.96 -18.40 -11.03
C PRO A 238 -6.58 -18.87 -10.55
N GLN A 239 -5.59 -18.93 -11.44
CA GLN A 239 -4.22 -19.32 -11.13
C GLN A 239 -3.55 -18.31 -10.19
N GLY A 240 -3.72 -17.02 -10.47
CA GLY A 240 -3.20 -15.96 -9.61
C GLY A 240 -3.84 -15.98 -8.22
N LEU A 241 -5.16 -16.21 -8.10
CA LEU A 241 -5.83 -16.35 -6.81
C LEU A 241 -5.34 -17.58 -6.03
N PHE A 242 -5.12 -18.70 -6.70
CA PHE A 242 -4.51 -19.88 -6.08
C PHE A 242 -3.11 -19.58 -5.55
N LEU A 243 -2.27 -18.92 -6.34
CA LEU A 243 -0.93 -18.50 -5.91
C LEU A 243 -0.96 -17.54 -4.72
N ILE A 244 -1.92 -16.60 -4.69
CA ILE A 244 -2.13 -15.69 -3.56
C ILE A 244 -2.49 -16.50 -2.30
N ALA A 245 -3.39 -17.47 -2.42
CA ALA A 245 -3.75 -18.34 -1.30
C ALA A 245 -2.53 -19.13 -0.79
N CYS A 246 -1.76 -19.74 -1.69
CA CYS A 246 -0.50 -20.42 -1.35
C CYS A 246 0.48 -19.47 -0.66
N TRP A 247 0.66 -18.25 -1.17
CA TRP A 247 1.51 -17.23 -0.59
C TRP A 247 1.17 -16.90 0.85
N TYR A 248 -0.11 -16.64 1.15
CA TYR A 248 -0.54 -16.30 2.51
C TYR A 248 -0.57 -17.52 3.45
N ILE A 249 -1.10 -18.64 3.00
CA ILE A 249 -1.29 -19.83 3.85
C ILE A 249 0.05 -20.54 4.11
N LEU A 250 0.87 -20.70 3.08
CA LEU A 250 2.09 -21.50 3.17
C LEU A 250 3.34 -20.65 3.46
N GLY A 251 3.35 -19.38 3.07
CA GLY A 251 4.50 -18.48 3.29
C GLY A 251 4.34 -17.56 4.49
N VAL A 252 3.25 -16.77 4.52
CA VAL A 252 3.08 -15.71 5.53
C VAL A 252 2.61 -16.26 6.87
N LEU A 253 1.62 -17.13 6.89
CA LEU A 253 1.03 -17.66 8.12
C LEU A 253 2.03 -18.43 8.99
N PRO A 254 2.85 -19.37 8.47
CA PRO A 254 3.87 -20.05 9.29
C PRO A 254 4.90 -19.07 9.85
N SER A 255 5.33 -18.08 9.05
CA SER A 255 6.25 -17.04 9.51
C SER A 255 5.65 -16.20 10.64
N MET A 256 4.37 -15.83 10.55
CA MET A 256 3.66 -15.11 11.60
C MET A 256 3.50 -15.95 12.88
N LEU A 257 3.19 -17.24 12.75
CA LEU A 257 3.08 -18.15 13.90
C LEU A 257 4.43 -18.29 14.60
N MET A 258 5.51 -18.46 13.85
CA MET A 258 6.86 -18.50 14.42
C MET A 258 7.21 -17.19 15.12
N GLU A 259 6.92 -16.03 14.50
CA GLU A 259 7.20 -14.74 15.10
C GLU A 259 6.42 -14.54 16.41
N ARG A 260 5.14 -14.92 16.47
CA ARG A 260 4.31 -14.75 17.67
C ARG A 260 4.62 -15.73 18.78
N TYR A 261 4.72 -17.02 18.46
CA TYR A 261 4.80 -18.08 19.48
C TYR A 261 6.24 -18.44 19.85
N VAL A 262 7.16 -18.44 18.88
CA VAL A 262 8.57 -18.81 19.13
C VAL A 262 9.39 -17.57 19.51
N LEU A 263 9.31 -16.50 18.71
CA LEU A 263 10.08 -15.29 18.96
C LEU A 263 9.39 -14.32 19.95
N LYS A 264 8.13 -14.59 20.33
CA LYS A 264 7.32 -13.78 21.26
C LYS A 264 7.23 -12.30 20.86
N ARG A 265 7.04 -12.04 19.56
CA ARG A 265 6.96 -10.72 18.94
C ARG A 265 5.56 -10.44 18.36
N PRO A 266 5.22 -9.18 18.06
CA PRO A 266 3.89 -8.80 17.57
C PRO A 266 3.46 -9.41 16.22
N GLY A 267 4.38 -9.95 15.41
CA GLY A 267 4.07 -10.50 14.07
C GLY A 267 4.14 -9.49 12.94
N TYR A 268 4.62 -8.29 13.20
CA TYR A 268 4.68 -7.23 12.17
C TYR A 268 5.78 -7.44 11.14
N ILE A 269 6.85 -8.17 11.47
CA ILE A 269 7.92 -8.49 10.51
C ILE A 269 7.35 -9.40 9.43
N SER A 270 6.69 -10.49 9.83
CA SER A 270 6.10 -11.45 8.90
C SER A 270 5.00 -10.82 8.05
N MET A 271 4.15 -9.96 8.63
CA MET A 271 3.12 -9.24 7.91
C MET A 271 3.71 -8.18 6.97
N GLY A 272 4.73 -7.44 7.39
CA GLY A 272 5.44 -6.48 6.53
C GLY A 272 6.15 -7.14 5.33
N CYS A 273 6.49 -8.43 5.45
CA CYS A 273 7.04 -9.25 4.36
C CYS A 273 5.97 -9.93 3.49
N SER A 274 4.69 -9.65 3.68
CA SER A 274 3.60 -10.35 2.97
C SER A 274 3.35 -9.87 1.54
N ALA A 275 4.10 -8.90 1.04
CA ALA A 275 4.05 -8.48 -0.36
C ALA A 275 5.09 -9.20 -1.21
N MET A 276 4.69 -9.61 -2.41
CA MET A 276 5.59 -10.13 -3.43
C MET A 276 6.42 -8.98 -4.03
N ALA A 277 7.68 -9.24 -4.37
CA ALA A 277 8.52 -8.27 -5.07
C ALA A 277 8.25 -8.27 -6.58
N GLY A 278 8.33 -7.10 -7.22
CA GLY A 278 8.24 -7.01 -8.68
C GLY A 278 9.33 -7.79 -9.41
N VAL A 279 10.49 -7.96 -8.79
CA VAL A 279 11.61 -8.77 -9.32
C VAL A 279 11.20 -10.23 -9.58
N ALA A 280 10.18 -10.76 -8.89
CA ALA A 280 9.70 -12.12 -9.16
C ALA A 280 9.22 -12.32 -10.61
N LEU A 281 8.74 -11.27 -11.26
CA LEU A 281 8.30 -11.33 -12.65
C LEU A 281 9.50 -11.47 -13.63
N SER A 282 10.71 -11.08 -13.21
CA SER A 282 11.90 -11.26 -14.06
C SER A 282 12.41 -12.70 -14.09
N ILE A 283 12.01 -13.55 -13.15
CA ILE A 283 12.49 -14.94 -13.08
C ILE A 283 12.00 -15.77 -14.29
N PRO A 284 10.69 -15.78 -14.62
CA PRO A 284 10.21 -16.44 -15.84
C PRO A 284 10.88 -15.92 -17.11
N GLU A 285 11.11 -14.59 -17.22
CA GLU A 285 11.84 -14.00 -18.36
C GLU A 285 13.26 -14.55 -18.46
N LEU A 286 14.03 -14.54 -17.36
CA LEU A 286 15.39 -15.06 -17.33
C LEU A 286 15.45 -16.55 -17.68
N VAL A 287 14.48 -17.34 -17.21
CA VAL A 287 14.40 -18.77 -17.53
C VAL A 287 14.11 -18.99 -19.00
N TYR A 288 13.21 -18.19 -19.58
CA TYR A 288 12.84 -18.26 -20.99
C TYR A 288 13.97 -17.80 -21.90
N GLU A 289 14.54 -16.60 -21.68
CA GLU A 289 15.64 -16.04 -22.49
C GLU A 289 16.84 -16.96 -22.57
N ARG A 290 17.14 -17.70 -21.51
CA ARG A 290 18.29 -18.57 -21.40
C ARG A 290 17.98 -20.05 -21.67
N ASN A 291 16.72 -20.36 -21.98
CA ASN A 291 16.25 -21.73 -22.21
C ASN A 291 16.69 -22.72 -21.10
N ILE A 292 16.57 -22.27 -19.82
CA ILE A 292 17.08 -23.00 -18.66
C ILE A 292 16.20 -24.21 -18.33
N PHE A 293 14.87 -24.07 -18.51
CA PHE A 293 13.91 -25.09 -18.09
C PHE A 293 13.23 -25.73 -19.33
N PRO A 294 13.26 -27.05 -19.45
CA PRO A 294 12.64 -27.75 -20.59
C PRO A 294 11.13 -27.49 -20.60
N ASN A 295 10.54 -27.41 -21.78
CA ASN A 295 9.09 -27.18 -21.99
C ASN A 295 8.54 -25.87 -21.47
N PHE A 296 9.38 -24.88 -21.09
CA PHE A 296 8.97 -23.55 -20.73
C PHE A 296 8.95 -22.63 -21.95
N ASP A 297 7.83 -22.66 -22.68
CA ASP A 297 7.62 -21.95 -23.93
C ASP A 297 7.10 -20.51 -23.73
N SER A 298 6.83 -19.80 -24.82
CA SER A 298 6.30 -18.43 -24.76
C SER A 298 4.91 -18.35 -24.14
N VAL A 299 4.08 -19.40 -24.27
CA VAL A 299 2.75 -19.43 -23.66
C VAL A 299 2.86 -19.61 -22.15
N ALA A 300 3.75 -20.47 -21.69
CA ALA A 300 4.06 -20.64 -20.28
C ALA A 300 4.63 -19.35 -19.67
N LEU A 301 5.46 -18.60 -20.42
CA LEU A 301 5.97 -17.29 -20.01
C LEU A 301 4.83 -16.28 -19.84
N ASP A 302 3.98 -16.10 -20.85
CA ASP A 302 2.85 -15.14 -20.81
C ASP A 302 1.90 -15.44 -19.64
N ASN A 303 1.57 -16.70 -19.43
CA ASN A 303 0.74 -17.17 -18.33
C ASN A 303 1.39 -16.91 -16.96
N SER A 304 2.71 -17.13 -16.87
CA SER A 304 3.50 -16.87 -15.66
C SER A 304 3.50 -15.40 -15.30
N LEU A 305 3.79 -14.53 -16.28
CA LEU A 305 3.81 -13.08 -16.08
C LEU A 305 2.43 -12.55 -15.67
N ALA A 306 1.36 -13.02 -16.33
CA ALA A 306 0.00 -12.61 -16.04
C ALA A 306 -0.43 -13.01 -14.62
N SER A 307 -0.20 -14.26 -14.21
CA SER A 307 -0.54 -14.74 -12.87
C SER A 307 0.29 -14.09 -11.77
N LEU A 308 1.61 -13.94 -11.96
CA LEU A 308 2.49 -13.26 -11.00
C LEU A 308 2.18 -11.77 -10.88
N ALA A 309 1.78 -11.09 -11.97
CA ALA A 309 1.35 -9.69 -11.90
C ALA A 309 0.12 -9.53 -11.02
N LEU A 310 -0.86 -10.45 -11.10
CA LEU A 310 -2.01 -10.44 -10.21
C LEU A 310 -1.60 -10.63 -8.75
N VAL A 311 -0.70 -11.58 -8.46
CA VAL A 311 -0.15 -11.79 -7.11
C VAL A 311 0.53 -10.52 -6.61
N LEU A 312 1.39 -9.89 -7.43
CA LEU A 312 2.08 -8.64 -7.09
C LEU A 312 1.09 -7.53 -6.71
N VAL A 313 0.07 -7.30 -7.54
CA VAL A 313 -0.91 -6.24 -7.31
C VAL A 313 -1.69 -6.49 -6.03
N VAL A 314 -2.26 -7.68 -5.87
CA VAL A 314 -3.10 -8.02 -4.71
C VAL A 314 -2.29 -8.02 -3.42
N THR A 315 -1.12 -8.64 -3.39
CA THR A 315 -0.28 -8.69 -2.18
C THR A 315 0.27 -7.32 -1.80
N SER A 316 0.57 -6.45 -2.78
CA SER A 316 0.99 -5.07 -2.51
C SER A 316 -0.11 -4.22 -1.86
N ILE A 317 -1.38 -4.46 -2.20
CA ILE A 317 -2.53 -3.78 -1.59
C ILE A 317 -2.84 -4.36 -0.21
N LEU A 318 -2.82 -5.69 -0.09
CA LEU A 318 -3.19 -6.37 1.16
C LEU A 318 -2.12 -6.22 2.25
N CYS A 319 -0.84 -6.20 1.90
CA CYS A 319 0.26 -6.16 2.85
C CYS A 319 0.16 -5.00 3.87
N PRO A 320 0.03 -3.72 3.48
CA PRO A 320 -0.11 -2.64 4.45
C PRO A 320 -1.39 -2.77 5.29
N ILE A 321 -2.50 -3.20 4.69
CA ILE A 321 -3.78 -3.39 5.39
C ILE A 321 -3.66 -4.47 6.46
N LEU A 322 -3.07 -5.62 6.11
CA LEU A 322 -2.88 -6.73 7.02
C LEU A 322 -1.88 -6.39 8.12
N THR A 323 -0.80 -5.67 7.80
CA THR A 323 0.19 -5.21 8.78
C THR A 323 -0.43 -4.26 9.79
N GLU A 324 -1.18 -3.26 9.33
CA GLU A 324 -1.90 -2.31 10.20
C GLU A 324 -2.93 -3.03 11.10
N ASN A 325 -3.74 -3.91 10.51
CA ASN A 325 -4.75 -4.66 11.25
C ASN A 325 -4.10 -5.59 12.30
N ASN A 326 -2.99 -6.25 11.94
CA ASN A 326 -2.22 -7.07 12.86
C ASN A 326 -1.69 -6.26 14.04
N ASN A 327 -1.14 -5.07 13.80
CA ASN A 327 -0.58 -4.21 14.83
C ASN A 327 -1.68 -3.71 15.79
N LYS A 328 -2.83 -3.27 15.25
CA LYS A 328 -3.99 -2.88 16.05
C LYS A 328 -4.54 -4.04 16.89
N TYR A 329 -4.65 -5.23 16.28
CA TYR A 329 -5.13 -6.43 16.97
C TYR A 329 -4.19 -6.82 18.11
N TYR A 330 -2.88 -6.84 17.86
CA TYR A 330 -1.89 -7.20 18.87
C TYR A 330 -1.86 -6.19 20.01
N TYR A 331 -1.84 -4.89 19.72
CA TYR A 331 -1.89 -3.83 20.72
C TYR A 331 -3.14 -3.94 21.61
N LYS A 332 -4.31 -4.14 21.01
CA LYS A 332 -5.57 -4.24 21.75
C LYS A 332 -5.58 -5.38 22.78
N HIS A 333 -4.94 -6.50 22.47
CA HIS A 333 -4.94 -7.68 23.34
C HIS A 333 -3.72 -7.78 24.27
N HIS A 334 -2.67 -7.01 23.99
CA HIS A 334 -1.38 -7.08 24.70
C HIS A 334 -0.83 -5.68 24.98
N LYS A 335 -1.71 -4.75 25.44
CA LYS A 335 -1.38 -3.34 25.64
C LYS A 335 -0.15 -3.14 26.52
N GLU A 336 -0.14 -3.72 27.71
CA GLU A 336 0.97 -3.62 28.68
C GLU A 336 2.30 -4.16 28.10
N VAL A 337 2.23 -5.24 27.31
CA VAL A 337 3.43 -5.80 26.66
C VAL A 337 3.96 -4.86 25.59
N CYS A 338 3.06 -4.19 24.83
CA CYS A 338 3.45 -3.20 23.83
C CYS A 338 4.09 -1.98 24.48
N GLU A 339 3.49 -1.43 25.52
CA GLU A 339 4.00 -0.26 26.25
C GLU A 339 5.40 -0.54 26.85
N ASN A 340 5.61 -1.73 27.43
CA ASN A 340 6.86 -2.08 28.08
C ASN A 340 7.98 -2.56 27.14
N LYS A 341 7.65 -3.35 26.11
CA LYS A 341 8.66 -4.00 25.24
C LYS A 341 8.76 -3.42 23.83
N PHE A 342 7.70 -2.76 23.37
CA PHE A 342 7.59 -2.22 22.01
C PHE A 342 7.01 -0.80 22.02
N PRO A 343 7.63 0.17 22.74
CA PRO A 343 7.09 1.51 22.93
C PRO A 343 6.84 2.23 21.60
N SER A 344 7.73 2.11 20.63
CA SER A 344 7.56 2.73 19.30
C SER A 344 6.32 2.18 18.56
N LEU A 345 6.02 0.88 18.71
CA LEU A 345 4.80 0.28 18.16
C LEU A 345 3.56 0.79 18.89
N SER A 346 3.63 0.94 20.22
CA SER A 346 2.55 1.49 21.04
C SER A 346 2.19 2.90 20.57
N ASP A 347 3.16 3.80 20.50
CA ASP A 347 2.99 5.18 20.04
C ASP A 347 2.46 5.26 18.59
N TYR A 348 2.94 4.39 17.73
CA TYR A 348 2.48 4.33 16.34
C TYR A 348 1.03 3.90 16.23
N VAL A 349 0.63 2.86 16.96
CA VAL A 349 -0.75 2.35 16.94
C VAL A 349 -1.70 3.36 17.57
N GLU A 350 -1.32 4.03 18.64
CA GLU A 350 -2.13 5.11 19.24
C GLU A 350 -2.39 6.24 18.24
N LYS A 351 -1.36 6.72 17.54
CA LYS A 351 -1.51 7.73 16.47
C LYS A 351 -2.42 7.25 15.32
N MET A 352 -2.35 5.96 14.99
CA MET A 352 -3.26 5.37 13.99
C MET A 352 -4.71 5.35 14.48
N LEU A 353 -4.94 4.96 15.74
CA LEU A 353 -6.28 4.95 16.32
C LEU A 353 -6.85 6.35 16.41
N ASP A 354 -6.06 7.35 16.78
CA ASP A 354 -6.47 8.77 16.78
C ASP A 354 -6.86 9.23 15.37
N ARG A 355 -6.07 8.89 14.36
CA ARG A 355 -6.38 9.17 12.94
C ARG A 355 -7.66 8.47 12.48
N ASP A 356 -7.88 7.23 12.88
CA ASP A 356 -9.10 6.49 12.54
C ASP A 356 -10.33 7.10 13.20
N MET A 357 -10.21 7.56 14.45
CA MET A 357 -11.27 8.29 15.14
C MET A 357 -11.57 9.63 14.45
N MET A 358 -10.54 10.41 14.10
CA MET A 358 -10.69 11.64 13.34
C MET A 358 -11.42 11.41 12.01
N ASN A 359 -11.00 10.40 11.22
CA ASN A 359 -11.64 10.05 9.96
C ASN A 359 -13.11 9.60 10.15
N SER A 360 -13.39 8.90 11.24
CA SER A 360 -14.74 8.46 11.61
C SER A 360 -15.64 9.66 11.91
N GLU A 361 -15.17 10.63 12.72
CA GLU A 361 -15.91 11.85 13.02
C GLU A 361 -16.14 12.70 11.76
N MET A 362 -15.12 12.88 10.94
CA MET A 362 -15.25 13.58 9.64
C MET A 362 -16.32 12.93 8.76
N LYS A 363 -16.34 11.60 8.64
CA LYS A 363 -17.37 10.89 7.87
C LYS A 363 -18.75 11.05 8.48
N ARG A 364 -18.86 11.01 9.81
CA ARG A 364 -20.11 11.21 10.55
C ARG A 364 -20.70 12.60 10.26
N ILE A 365 -19.90 13.65 10.42
CA ILE A 365 -20.35 15.03 10.19
C ILE A 365 -20.72 15.26 8.72
N LYS A 366 -19.91 14.81 7.78
CA LYS A 366 -20.23 14.90 6.33
C LYS A 366 -21.54 14.17 5.99
N LYS A 367 -21.76 13.00 6.60
CA LYS A 367 -23.02 12.24 6.42
C LYS A 367 -24.21 12.96 7.04
N ALA A 368 -24.05 13.56 8.22
CA ALA A 368 -25.08 14.36 8.89
C ALA A 368 -25.46 15.60 8.08
N LYS A 369 -24.48 16.41 7.66
CA LYS A 369 -24.68 17.58 6.79
C LYS A 369 -25.41 17.19 5.49
N LYS A 370 -25.00 16.09 4.85
CA LYS A 370 -25.67 15.60 3.63
C LYS A 370 -27.12 15.15 3.91
N TYR A 371 -27.35 14.46 5.02
CA TYR A 371 -28.69 13.99 5.39
C TYR A 371 -29.63 15.16 5.65
N LEU A 372 -29.21 16.18 6.40
CA LEU A 372 -29.99 17.39 6.66
C LEU A 372 -30.33 18.12 5.35
N ALA A 373 -29.35 18.38 4.49
CA ALA A 373 -29.58 18.99 3.19
C ALA A 373 -30.57 18.21 2.31
N MET A 374 -30.52 16.86 2.32
CA MET A 374 -31.47 16.02 1.60
C MET A 374 -32.86 16.00 2.26
N SER A 375 -32.94 16.02 3.59
CA SER A 375 -34.18 16.10 4.35
C SER A 375 -34.90 17.42 4.04
N ASP A 376 -34.20 18.53 4.13
CA ASP A 376 -34.75 19.86 3.85
C ASP A 376 -35.20 19.99 2.37
N TYR A 377 -34.39 19.44 1.43
CA TYR A 377 -34.79 19.36 0.03
C TYR A 377 -36.03 18.48 -0.20
N SER A 378 -36.21 17.41 0.57
CA SER A 378 -37.37 16.52 0.43
C SER A 378 -38.69 17.18 0.83
N LEU A 379 -38.63 18.12 1.78
CA LEU A 379 -39.79 18.89 2.29
C LEU A 379 -40.27 19.97 1.30
N LEU A 380 -39.45 20.34 0.30
CA LEU A 380 -39.80 21.34 -0.70
C LEU A 380 -40.86 20.79 -1.68
N SER A 381 -41.78 21.68 -2.12
CA SER A 381 -42.70 21.39 -3.20
C SER A 381 -41.98 21.12 -4.54
N LYS A 382 -42.67 20.58 -5.53
CA LYS A 382 -42.08 20.35 -6.88
C LYS A 382 -41.59 21.65 -7.52
N GLU A 383 -42.32 22.76 -7.32
CA GLU A 383 -41.96 24.08 -7.81
C GLU A 383 -40.74 24.65 -7.10
N GLN A 384 -40.71 24.59 -5.78
CA GLN A 384 -39.57 25.01 -4.97
C GLN A 384 -38.31 24.19 -5.26
N LYS A 385 -38.44 22.89 -5.52
CA LYS A 385 -37.31 22.04 -5.96
C LYS A 385 -36.73 22.46 -7.29
N LYS A 386 -37.59 22.88 -8.22
CA LYS A 386 -37.19 23.38 -9.54
C LYS A 386 -36.50 24.74 -9.41
N GLU A 387 -37.04 25.61 -8.60
CA GLU A 387 -36.49 26.93 -8.29
C GLU A 387 -35.11 26.81 -7.59
N TYR A 388 -35.00 25.97 -6.56
CA TYR A 388 -33.76 25.68 -5.85
C TYR A 388 -32.65 25.19 -6.80
N LYS A 389 -32.98 24.23 -7.70
CA LYS A 389 -32.01 23.75 -8.71
C LYS A 389 -31.61 24.85 -9.69
N ASN A 390 -32.55 25.70 -10.11
CA ASN A 390 -32.27 26.81 -11.03
C ASN A 390 -31.39 27.87 -10.35
N ASN A 391 -31.64 28.17 -9.08
CA ASN A 391 -30.85 29.14 -8.32
C ASN A 391 -29.42 28.62 -8.08
N LEU A 392 -29.24 27.34 -7.69
CA LEU A 392 -27.93 26.72 -7.59
C LEU A 392 -27.16 26.71 -8.91
N LYS A 393 -27.89 26.52 -10.05
CA LYS A 393 -27.27 26.56 -11.37
C LYS A 393 -26.86 27.98 -11.75
N LYS A 394 -27.71 28.97 -11.47
CA LYS A 394 -27.40 30.40 -11.65
C LYS A 394 -26.20 30.84 -10.81
N GLU A 395 -26.17 30.54 -9.54
CA GLU A 395 -25.05 30.87 -8.66
C GLU A 395 -23.72 30.25 -9.13
N ARG A 396 -23.74 28.99 -9.57
CA ARG A 396 -22.54 28.34 -10.13
C ARG A 396 -22.07 29.02 -11.43
N VAL A 397 -22.99 29.40 -12.31
CA VAL A 397 -22.67 30.08 -13.57
C VAL A 397 -22.12 31.46 -13.27
N GLU A 398 -22.77 32.20 -12.37
CA GLU A 398 -22.36 33.55 -11.97
C GLU A 398 -21.00 33.56 -11.27
N SER A 399 -20.78 32.64 -10.33
CA SER A 399 -19.48 32.47 -9.68
C SER A 399 -18.36 32.15 -10.67
N ARG A 400 -18.64 31.27 -11.65
CA ARG A 400 -17.68 30.97 -12.72
C ARG A 400 -17.42 32.18 -13.62
N LYS A 401 -18.48 32.97 -13.94
CA LYS A 401 -18.38 34.18 -14.75
C LYS A 401 -17.55 35.23 -14.03
N LYS A 402 -17.85 35.53 -12.76
CA LYS A 402 -17.06 36.45 -11.91
C LYS A 402 -15.59 36.03 -11.80
N THR A 403 -15.33 34.73 -11.59
CA THR A 403 -13.96 34.21 -11.56
C THR A 403 -13.25 34.36 -12.90
N LYS A 404 -13.95 34.12 -14.01
CA LYS A 404 -13.39 34.27 -15.37
C LYS A 404 -13.10 35.73 -15.70
N GLU A 405 -14.01 36.64 -15.38
CA GLU A 405 -13.86 38.09 -15.56
C GLU A 405 -12.68 38.61 -14.73
N LEU A 406 -12.58 38.21 -13.47
CA LEU A 406 -11.47 38.55 -12.59
C LEU A 406 -10.13 38.04 -13.15
N LEU A 407 -10.07 36.81 -13.64
CA LEU A 407 -8.87 36.26 -14.28
C LEU A 407 -8.53 37.02 -15.59
N LEU A 408 -9.51 37.42 -16.38
CA LEU A 408 -9.29 38.16 -17.62
C LEU A 408 -8.79 39.59 -17.38
N SER A 409 -9.22 40.25 -16.30
CA SER A 409 -8.77 41.58 -15.90
C SER A 409 -7.32 41.64 -15.40
N MET A 410 -6.75 40.49 -15.01
CA MET A 410 -5.39 40.41 -14.48
C MET A 410 -4.34 40.18 -15.57
N PRO A 411 -3.12 40.78 -15.46
CA PRO A 411 -1.97 40.43 -16.30
C PRO A 411 -1.63 38.93 -16.24
N LYS A 412 -1.11 38.37 -17.36
CA LYS A 412 -0.82 36.92 -17.45
C LYS A 412 0.00 36.37 -16.27
N LYS A 413 1.01 37.12 -15.81
CA LYS A 413 1.82 36.71 -14.62
C LYS A 413 1.00 36.69 -13.33
N GLN A 414 0.10 37.64 -13.14
CA GLN A 414 -0.73 37.69 -11.91
C GLN A 414 -1.83 36.60 -11.89
N ARG A 415 -2.33 36.15 -13.06
CA ARG A 415 -3.30 35.06 -13.13
C ARG A 415 -2.77 33.76 -12.54
N SER A 416 -1.53 33.42 -12.83
CA SER A 416 -0.90 32.21 -12.29
C SER A 416 -0.72 32.30 -10.77
N ILE A 417 -0.35 33.48 -10.26
CA ILE A 417 -0.21 33.73 -8.83
C ILE A 417 -1.57 33.63 -8.13
N PHE A 418 -2.62 34.24 -8.71
CA PHE A 418 -3.99 34.18 -8.15
C PHE A 418 -4.55 32.75 -8.08
N VAL A 419 -4.40 31.99 -9.18
CA VAL A 419 -4.84 30.57 -9.19
C VAL A 419 -4.07 29.75 -8.16
N ARG A 420 -2.76 30.01 -8.03
CA ARG A 420 -1.90 29.37 -7.03
C ARG A 420 -2.35 29.71 -5.60
N GLN A 421 -2.58 31.01 -5.30
CA GLN A 421 -3.02 31.45 -3.99
C GLN A 421 -4.35 30.81 -3.60
N ARG A 422 -5.34 30.85 -4.50
CA ARG A 422 -6.66 30.22 -4.26
C ARG A 422 -6.58 28.71 -4.04
N LYS A 423 -5.56 28.05 -4.59
CA LYS A 423 -5.34 26.62 -4.33
C LYS A 423 -4.72 26.39 -2.96
N LEU A 424 -3.78 27.25 -2.56
CA LEU A 424 -3.17 27.21 -1.22
C LEU A 424 -4.22 27.52 -0.15
N ASP A 425 -5.09 28.52 -0.35
CA ASP A 425 -6.18 28.85 0.57
C ASP A 425 -7.12 27.64 0.80
N LYS A 426 -7.41 26.88 -0.27
CA LYS A 426 -8.21 25.66 -0.13
C LYS A 426 -7.47 24.52 0.58
N GLU A 427 -6.17 24.39 0.35
CA GLU A 427 -5.34 23.40 1.08
C GLU A 427 -5.26 23.77 2.56
N ASP A 428 -5.11 25.06 2.89
CA ASP A 428 -5.09 25.56 4.25
C ASP A 428 -6.46 25.39 4.94
N GLU A 429 -7.57 25.64 4.22
CA GLU A 429 -8.93 25.37 4.72
C GLU A 429 -9.16 23.88 5.02
N GLN A 430 -8.65 22.98 4.15
CA GLN A 430 -8.73 21.53 4.39
C GLN A 430 -7.91 21.10 5.60
N LEU A 431 -6.70 21.63 5.74
CA LEU A 431 -5.84 21.35 6.90
C LEU A 431 -6.50 21.81 8.20
N PHE A 432 -7.06 23.02 8.20
CA PHE A 432 -7.80 23.55 9.34
C PHE A 432 -9.01 22.66 9.71
N GLU A 433 -9.79 22.22 8.71
CA GLU A 433 -10.90 21.28 8.97
C GLU A 433 -10.38 19.96 9.58
N GLU A 434 -9.27 19.41 9.08
CA GLU A 434 -8.68 18.18 9.62
C GLU A 434 -8.23 18.37 11.07
N GLU A 435 -7.66 19.51 11.42
CA GLU A 435 -7.26 19.85 12.79
C GLU A 435 -8.46 19.96 13.73
N VAL A 436 -9.57 20.58 13.28
CA VAL A 436 -10.83 20.64 14.05
C VAL A 436 -11.40 19.23 14.28
N TYR A 437 -11.38 18.35 13.26
CA TYR A 437 -11.83 16.96 13.43
C TYR A 437 -10.93 16.17 14.38
N ALA A 438 -9.63 16.40 14.36
CA ALA A 438 -8.68 15.77 15.29
C ALA A 438 -8.96 16.24 16.74
N PHE A 439 -9.20 17.53 16.93
CA PHE A 439 -9.58 18.10 18.22
C PHE A 439 -10.88 17.50 18.76
N MET A 440 -11.92 17.39 17.91
CA MET A 440 -13.17 16.73 18.25
C MET A 440 -12.96 15.27 18.68
N ALA A 441 -12.20 14.52 17.89
CA ALA A 441 -11.94 13.11 18.16
C ALA A 441 -11.23 12.91 19.51
N LYS A 442 -10.22 13.75 19.80
CA LYS A 442 -9.50 13.73 21.07
C LYS A 442 -10.42 14.08 22.27
N LYS A 443 -11.25 15.11 22.13
CA LYS A 443 -12.22 15.50 23.16
C LYS A 443 -13.23 14.40 23.42
N LYS A 444 -13.72 13.74 22.37
CA LYS A 444 -14.63 12.60 22.46
C LYS A 444 -13.99 11.40 23.15
N ASN A 445 -12.73 11.09 22.85
CA ASN A 445 -12.01 10.01 23.51
C ASN A 445 -11.84 10.26 25.02
N GLN A 446 -11.53 11.51 25.40
CA GLN A 446 -11.51 11.91 26.82
C GLN A 446 -12.87 11.74 27.48
N CYS A 447 -13.95 12.12 26.78
CA CYS A 447 -15.31 12.00 27.31
C CYS A 447 -15.74 10.52 27.45
N LEU A 448 -15.38 9.66 26.51
CA LEU A 448 -15.61 8.21 26.59
C LEU A 448 -14.86 7.56 27.76
N THR A 449 -13.65 8.02 28.05
CA THR A 449 -12.87 7.56 29.20
C THR A 449 -13.54 8.03 30.52
N MET A 450 -14.04 9.25 30.55
CA MET A 450 -14.80 9.78 31.72
C MET A 450 -16.14 9.06 31.92
N VAL A 451 -16.85 8.77 30.81
CA VAL A 451 -18.13 8.02 30.85
C VAL A 451 -17.94 6.60 31.45
N GLY A 452 -16.78 6.00 31.27
CA GLY A 452 -16.42 4.73 31.91
C GLY A 452 -16.21 4.83 33.44
N LEU A 453 -16.03 6.07 33.97
CA LEU A 453 -15.79 6.34 35.37
C LEU A 453 -16.99 6.98 36.10
N LEU A 454 -18.04 7.43 35.35
CA LEU A 454 -19.19 8.14 35.88
C LEU A 454 -20.39 7.20 36.07
N GLU A 455 -21.07 7.29 37.21
CA GLU A 455 -22.30 6.55 37.49
C GLU A 455 -23.56 7.44 37.34
N GLY A 456 -24.66 6.89 36.79
CA GLY A 456 -26.00 7.46 36.81
C GLY A 456 -26.20 8.73 35.97
N GLU A 457 -26.73 9.79 36.56
CA GLU A 457 -27.17 11.05 35.89
C GLU A 457 -26.02 11.79 35.18
N ALA A 458 -24.81 11.76 35.74
CA ALA A 458 -23.63 12.36 35.12
C ALA A 458 -23.25 11.70 33.78
N LEU A 459 -23.56 10.43 33.63
CA LEU A 459 -23.38 9.66 32.40
C LEU A 459 -24.30 10.16 31.27
N ILE A 460 -25.54 10.49 31.61
CA ILE A 460 -26.55 11.01 30.66
C ILE A 460 -26.14 12.39 30.17
N GLU A 461 -25.68 13.26 31.07
CA GLU A 461 -25.26 14.63 30.73
C GLU A 461 -24.00 14.63 29.85
N ALA A 462 -23.01 13.78 30.14
CA ALA A 462 -21.82 13.62 29.32
C ALA A 462 -22.16 13.07 27.92
N TYR A 463 -23.14 12.17 27.82
CA TYR A 463 -23.65 11.63 26.58
C TYR A 463 -24.37 12.68 25.71
N ASP A 464 -25.18 13.53 26.30
CA ASP A 464 -25.90 14.60 25.59
C ASP A 464 -24.95 15.66 25.01
N LYS A 465 -23.86 15.96 25.69
CA LYS A 465 -22.84 16.91 25.24
C LYS A 465 -21.96 16.35 24.09
N ASN A 466 -21.80 15.03 24.01
CA ASN A 466 -20.97 14.36 22.99
C ASN A 466 -21.66 13.12 22.42
N PRO A 467 -22.51 13.26 21.40
CA PRO A 467 -23.23 12.13 20.81
C PRO A 467 -22.27 11.12 20.16
N LEU A 468 -22.38 9.86 20.58
CA LEU A 468 -21.60 8.74 20.10
C LEU A 468 -22.02 8.27 18.69
N LEU A 469 -21.13 7.56 17.97
CA LEU A 469 -21.49 6.84 16.74
C LEU A 469 -22.58 5.80 16.99
N ASP A 470 -23.40 5.50 15.99
CA ASP A 470 -24.51 4.54 16.11
C ASP A 470 -24.08 3.16 16.65
N SER A 471 -22.88 2.69 16.27
CA SER A 471 -22.32 1.43 16.74
C SER A 471 -21.89 1.48 18.20
N GLU A 472 -21.26 2.58 18.62
CA GLU A 472 -20.80 2.80 19.99
C GLU A 472 -22.00 3.02 20.91
N ARG A 473 -23.02 3.75 20.44
CA ARG A 473 -24.28 3.95 21.11
C ARG A 473 -24.99 2.61 21.38
N LYS A 474 -25.09 1.74 20.37
CA LYS A 474 -25.71 0.40 20.53
C LYS A 474 -24.96 -0.43 21.59
N ASN A 475 -23.64 -0.39 21.58
CA ASN A 475 -22.82 -1.11 22.55
C ASN A 475 -22.95 -0.51 23.96
N LEU A 476 -22.94 0.82 24.08
CA LEU A 476 -23.15 1.52 25.36
C LEU A 476 -24.55 1.23 25.93
N VAL A 477 -25.60 1.37 25.09
CA VAL A 477 -26.98 1.05 25.48
C VAL A 477 -27.11 -0.40 25.94
N LYS A 478 -26.46 -1.34 25.25
CA LYS A 478 -26.49 -2.76 25.61
C LYS A 478 -25.79 -3.03 26.94
N ARG A 479 -24.67 -2.31 27.20
CA ARG A 479 -23.91 -2.39 28.44
C ARG A 479 -24.70 -1.77 29.60
N LEU A 480 -25.22 -0.55 29.42
CA LEU A 480 -26.01 0.16 30.44
C LEU A 480 -27.30 -0.58 30.81
N LYS A 481 -28.01 -1.16 29.84
CA LYS A 481 -29.20 -2.01 30.11
C LYS A 481 -28.84 -3.28 30.89
N LYS A 482 -27.65 -3.81 30.73
CA LYS A 482 -27.17 -4.97 31.47
C LYS A 482 -26.78 -4.62 32.91
N GLU A 483 -26.21 -3.41 33.11
CA GLU A 483 -25.74 -2.92 34.41
C GLU A 483 -26.87 -2.29 35.24
N ASN A 484 -27.85 -1.66 34.57
CA ASN A 484 -28.96 -0.99 35.27
C ASN A 484 -30.28 -1.11 34.47
N SER A 485 -31.21 -1.93 34.95
CA SER A 485 -32.49 -2.21 34.29
C SER A 485 -33.52 -1.04 34.36
N GLN A 486 -33.27 -0.02 35.17
CA GLN A 486 -34.20 1.12 35.38
C GLN A 486 -33.86 2.36 34.54
N LEU A 487 -32.76 2.34 33.74
CA LEU A 487 -32.38 3.48 32.91
C LEU A 487 -33.37 3.69 31.75
N THR A 488 -34.04 4.85 31.78
CA THR A 488 -34.89 5.34 30.69
C THR A 488 -33.99 5.95 29.59
N LEU A 489 -33.90 5.27 28.46
CA LEU A 489 -33.08 5.74 27.34
C LEU A 489 -33.87 6.67 26.44
N ILE A 490 -33.45 7.92 26.29
CA ILE A 490 -34.02 8.87 25.33
C ILE A 490 -33.60 8.44 23.93
N SER A 491 -34.57 8.14 23.07
CA SER A 491 -34.31 7.81 21.68
C SER A 491 -34.46 9.06 20.81
N TYR A 492 -33.35 9.51 20.24
CA TYR A 492 -33.38 10.61 19.28
C TYR A 492 -33.77 10.13 17.89
N SER A 493 -34.55 10.94 17.19
CA SER A 493 -34.82 10.75 15.78
C SER A 493 -33.52 10.88 14.96
N LYS A 494 -33.51 10.29 13.77
CA LYS A 494 -32.35 10.36 12.88
C LYS A 494 -31.98 11.80 12.49
N ARG A 495 -32.98 12.70 12.44
CA ARG A 495 -32.79 14.12 12.15
C ARG A 495 -32.15 14.84 13.33
N GLU A 496 -32.63 14.60 14.54
CA GLU A 496 -32.06 15.17 15.77
C GLU A 496 -30.61 14.76 15.98
N LEU A 497 -30.29 13.49 15.75
CA LEU A 497 -28.91 13.00 15.80
C LEU A 497 -28.01 13.69 14.76
N ALA A 498 -28.55 13.99 13.57
CA ALA A 498 -27.79 14.72 12.54
C ALA A 498 -27.59 16.20 12.92
N ILE A 499 -28.61 16.86 13.47
CA ILE A 499 -28.51 18.24 13.97
C ILE A 499 -27.45 18.32 15.06
N ARG A 500 -27.56 17.51 16.11
CA ARG A 500 -26.59 17.47 17.22
C ARG A 500 -25.16 17.17 16.76
N ALA A 501 -25.00 16.32 15.74
CA ALA A 501 -23.69 16.05 15.19
C ALA A 501 -23.07 17.28 14.51
N VAL A 502 -23.86 18.10 13.80
CA VAL A 502 -23.39 19.34 13.18
C VAL A 502 -23.12 20.41 14.23
N GLU A 503 -24.03 20.61 15.21
CA GLU A 503 -23.84 21.53 16.31
C GLU A 503 -22.57 21.22 17.12
N SER A 504 -22.32 19.94 17.42
CA SER A 504 -21.07 19.55 18.11
C SER A 504 -19.80 19.86 17.31
N TYR A 505 -19.87 19.84 15.99
CA TYR A 505 -18.77 20.25 15.13
C TYR A 505 -18.57 21.79 15.18
N ASP A 506 -19.65 22.54 15.10
CA ASP A 506 -19.58 24.01 15.11
C ASP A 506 -19.06 24.51 16.46
N ILE A 507 -19.49 23.92 17.57
CA ILE A 507 -18.94 24.19 18.91
C ILE A 507 -17.45 23.88 18.99
N ALA A 508 -17.04 22.70 18.53
CA ALA A 508 -15.63 22.31 18.54
C ALA A 508 -14.76 23.21 17.66
N LYS A 509 -15.31 23.70 16.54
CA LYS A 509 -14.66 24.66 15.67
C LYS A 509 -14.44 26.01 16.36
N THR A 510 -15.44 26.51 17.09
CA THR A 510 -15.33 27.77 17.85
C THR A 510 -14.29 27.63 18.96
N GLU A 511 -14.36 26.57 19.76
CA GLU A 511 -13.39 26.29 20.83
C GLU A 511 -11.95 26.09 20.30
N TYR A 512 -11.78 25.56 19.10
CA TYR A 512 -10.47 25.39 18.48
C TYR A 512 -9.88 26.74 18.02
N ILE A 513 -10.73 27.68 17.57
CA ILE A 513 -10.31 29.02 17.17
C ILE A 513 -9.95 29.89 18.40
N GLU A 514 -10.60 29.68 19.51
CA GLU A 514 -10.38 30.42 20.77
C GLU A 514 -9.12 29.98 21.53
N LYS A 515 -8.55 28.80 21.18
CA LYS A 515 -7.29 28.30 21.72
C LYS A 515 -6.10 28.75 20.88
#